data_4477f28c96b148cc9064c5fc27601615
#
_entry.id   4477f28c96b148cc9064c5fc27601615
#
_cell.length_a   1.000
_cell.length_b   1.000
_cell.length_c   1.000
_cell.angle_alpha   90.00
_cell.angle_beta   90.00
_cell.angle_gamma   90.00
#
_symmetry.space_group_name_H-M   'P 1'
#
loop_
_entity.id
_entity.type
_entity.pdbx_description
1 polymer ?
#
loop_
_entity_poly.entity_id
_entity_poly.type
_entity_poly.pdbx_seq_one_letter_code
_entity_poly.pdbx_strand_id
1 'polypeptide(L)'
;YTQEDYDHPNQTVTFLDNHDVTRFGYTQRSQKVYNAALAVLLTSRGIPTIYYGTEQYVIPSDASDVAGRVYMPTECGFSTTTTAYQLIATLSTLRRSNDAIAYGTTTVRYSDDNVMVFERQFYDDVVVVAVNRQPDSASVIPAIQTNLPTGQYSDYLDGSLFGTATTVQNNLIPSFTISGGGVCVWQYQASEAPSTPQIGDVISTTGRPGNTVHIYGDGFSGNISVYFGTTAATVQSTTANK
;
A
#
# COMPACT_ATOMS: atom_id res chain seq x y z
N TYR A 1 9.98 2.33 -9.96
CA TYR A 1 10.29 1.04 -9.33
C TYR A 1 9.94 -0.06 -10.33
N THR A 2 10.88 -0.45 -11.18
CA THR A 2 10.78 -1.65 -11.99
C THR A 2 11.15 -2.84 -11.11
N GLN A 3 10.57 -3.99 -11.40
CA GLN A 3 10.86 -5.24 -10.66
C GLN A 3 12.32 -5.70 -10.85
N GLU A 4 13.01 -5.11 -11.83
CA GLU A 4 14.38 -5.42 -12.24
C GLU A 4 15.45 -4.77 -11.35
N ASP A 5 15.08 -3.74 -10.54
CA ASP A 5 16.07 -2.98 -9.75
C ASP A 5 16.40 -3.65 -8.41
N TYR A 6 15.59 -4.59 -7.96
CA TYR A 6 15.73 -5.25 -6.65
C TYR A 6 15.32 -6.73 -6.71
N ASP A 7 16.14 -7.60 -6.15
CA ASP A 7 15.83 -9.05 -6.05
C ASP A 7 14.56 -9.31 -5.20
N HIS A 8 14.34 -8.48 -4.17
CA HIS A 8 13.22 -8.60 -3.23
C HIS A 8 12.52 -7.25 -3.05
N PRO A 9 11.78 -6.75 -4.04
CA PRO A 9 11.22 -5.41 -4.00
C PRO A 9 10.15 -5.21 -2.90
N ASN A 10 9.49 -6.28 -2.45
CA ASN A 10 8.53 -6.21 -1.34
C ASN A 10 9.20 -6.05 0.03
N GLN A 11 10.50 -6.30 0.14
CA GLN A 11 11.28 -6.16 1.38
C GLN A 11 12.02 -4.82 1.46
N THR A 12 11.92 -3.96 0.46
CA THR A 12 12.52 -2.62 0.50
C THR A 12 11.74 -1.70 1.43
N VAL A 13 12.45 -0.98 2.31
CA VAL A 13 11.85 0.04 3.16
C VAL A 13 11.52 1.28 2.32
N THR A 14 10.28 1.75 2.42
CA THR A 14 9.78 2.94 1.72
C THR A 14 9.29 3.98 2.71
N PHE A 15 9.50 5.26 2.43
CA PHE A 15 9.08 6.38 3.29
C PHE A 15 8.90 7.66 2.47
N LEU A 16 8.18 8.64 3.00
CA LEU A 16 8.10 10.00 2.46
C LEU A 16 9.22 10.88 2.99
N ASP A 17 9.52 10.74 4.28
CA ASP A 17 10.60 11.42 4.98
C ASP A 17 11.13 10.56 6.14
N ASN A 18 12.25 10.99 6.73
CA ASN A 18 12.87 10.39 7.90
C ASN A 18 13.66 11.45 8.69
N HIS A 19 14.48 11.01 9.65
CA HIS A 19 15.27 11.90 10.49
C HIS A 19 16.50 12.53 9.82
N ASP A 20 16.85 12.09 8.61
CA ASP A 20 18.05 12.54 7.87
C ASP A 20 17.72 13.39 6.64
N VAL A 21 16.43 13.60 6.37
CA VAL A 21 15.99 14.42 5.25
C VAL A 21 14.94 15.44 5.69
N THR A 22 14.79 16.48 4.89
CA THR A 22 13.73 17.48 5.08
C THR A 22 12.36 16.79 5.15
N ARG A 23 11.54 17.19 6.13
CA ARG A 23 10.17 16.70 6.25
C ARG A 23 9.37 16.94 4.99
N PHE A 24 8.62 15.94 4.55
CA PHE A 24 7.78 16.05 3.36
C PHE A 24 6.78 17.20 3.45
N GLY A 25 6.21 17.48 4.63
CA GLY A 25 5.32 18.61 4.87
C GLY A 25 5.96 19.98 4.70
N TYR A 26 7.29 20.09 4.77
CA TYR A 26 7.97 21.34 4.47
C TYR A 26 8.00 21.64 2.97
N THR A 27 8.28 20.64 2.15
CA THR A 27 8.33 20.77 0.69
C THR A 27 6.94 20.73 0.07
N GLN A 28 6.00 20.00 0.68
CA GLN A 28 4.64 19.83 0.19
C GLN A 28 3.62 20.37 1.19
N ARG A 29 3.26 21.63 1.02
CA ARG A 29 2.33 22.38 1.91
C ARG A 29 0.87 22.02 1.72
N SER A 30 0.48 21.47 0.57
CA SER A 30 -0.90 21.04 0.33
C SER A 30 -1.20 19.74 1.08
N GLN A 31 -2.11 19.78 2.04
CA GLN A 31 -2.56 18.58 2.75
C GLN A 31 -3.21 17.55 1.80
N LYS A 32 -3.86 18.00 0.71
CA LYS A 32 -4.40 17.08 -0.30
C LYS A 32 -3.30 16.24 -0.94
N VAL A 33 -2.22 16.89 -1.40
CA VAL A 33 -1.08 16.19 -2.01
C VAL A 33 -0.33 15.36 -0.97
N TYR A 34 -0.24 15.86 0.26
CA TYR A 34 0.36 15.10 1.38
C TYR A 34 -0.40 13.79 1.61
N ASN A 35 -1.72 13.84 1.70
CA ASN A 35 -2.56 12.66 1.90
C ASN A 35 -2.51 11.71 0.70
N ALA A 36 -2.48 12.25 -0.53
CA ALA A 36 -2.30 11.44 -1.73
C ALA A 36 -0.95 10.70 -1.73
N ALA A 37 0.13 11.36 -1.30
CA ALA A 37 1.44 10.73 -1.16
C ALA A 37 1.46 9.64 -0.06
N LEU A 38 0.79 9.86 1.08
CA LEU A 38 0.60 8.83 2.11
C LEU A 38 -0.18 7.62 1.58
N ALA A 39 -1.23 7.86 0.80
CA ALA A 39 -1.99 6.77 0.18
C ALA A 39 -1.12 5.95 -0.77
N VAL A 40 -0.30 6.59 -1.60
CA VAL A 40 0.67 5.89 -2.47
C VAL A 40 1.67 5.10 -1.63
N LEU A 41 2.27 5.70 -0.59
CA LEU A 41 3.22 5.01 0.28
C LEU A 41 2.64 3.74 0.88
N LEU A 42 1.42 3.82 1.43
CA LEU A 42 0.78 2.72 2.15
C LEU A 42 0.19 1.63 1.23
N THR A 43 -0.05 1.94 -0.04
CA THR A 43 -0.60 0.99 -1.02
C THR A 43 0.42 0.46 -2.01
N SER A 44 1.59 1.07 -2.10
CA SER A 44 2.69 0.59 -2.93
C SER A 44 3.35 -0.66 -2.34
N ARG A 45 4.18 -1.33 -3.15
CA ARG A 45 5.05 -2.42 -2.69
C ARG A 45 6.11 -1.90 -1.72
N GLY A 46 6.72 -2.79 -0.97
CA GLY A 46 7.74 -2.49 0.03
C GLY A 46 7.16 -2.42 1.44
N ILE A 47 8.00 -2.07 2.40
CA ILE A 47 7.66 -1.93 3.82
C ILE A 47 7.51 -0.44 4.12
N PRO A 48 6.26 0.09 4.15
CA PRO A 48 6.03 1.51 4.39
C PRO A 48 6.42 1.87 5.81
N THR A 49 7.25 2.89 5.94
CA THR A 49 7.70 3.43 7.22
C THR A 49 7.18 4.85 7.39
N ILE A 50 6.50 5.08 8.51
CA ILE A 50 5.97 6.38 8.89
C ILE A 50 6.88 6.99 9.95
N TYR A 51 7.49 8.13 9.64
CA TYR A 51 8.26 8.89 10.62
C TYR A 51 7.30 9.61 11.57
N TYR A 52 7.59 9.64 12.88
CA TYR A 52 6.71 10.23 13.88
C TYR A 52 6.33 11.68 13.54
N GLY A 53 5.09 12.06 13.82
CA GLY A 53 4.54 13.38 13.51
C GLY A 53 4.02 13.53 12.07
N THR A 54 4.25 12.55 11.19
CA THR A 54 3.65 12.52 9.85
C THR A 54 2.12 12.51 9.93
N GLU A 55 1.58 11.76 10.88
CA GLU A 55 0.14 11.69 11.19
C GLU A 55 -0.43 13.00 11.73
N GLN A 56 0.44 13.93 12.17
CA GLN A 56 0.08 15.25 12.68
C GLN A 56 0.39 16.38 11.70
N TYR A 57 0.85 16.07 10.49
CA TYR A 57 1.29 17.05 9.48
C TYR A 57 2.41 17.96 9.97
N VAL A 58 3.41 17.41 10.65
CA VAL A 58 4.55 18.20 11.12
C VAL A 58 5.19 18.98 9.98
N ILE A 59 5.27 20.29 10.17
CA ILE A 59 5.95 21.21 9.28
C ILE A 59 7.08 21.87 10.08
N PRO A 60 8.34 21.58 9.78
CA PRO A 60 9.46 22.18 10.49
C PRO A 60 9.62 23.66 10.16
N SER A 61 10.39 24.38 10.99
CA SER A 61 10.68 25.81 10.80
C SER A 61 11.52 26.10 9.57
N ASP A 62 12.37 25.17 9.17
CA ASP A 62 13.25 25.29 8.01
C ASP A 62 13.44 23.92 7.31
N ALA A 63 14.25 23.91 6.25
CA ALA A 63 14.50 22.72 5.43
C ALA A 63 15.50 21.73 6.02
N SER A 64 16.11 22.01 7.20
CA SER A 64 17.07 21.11 7.80
C SER A 64 16.39 19.85 8.36
N ASP A 65 17.16 18.76 8.41
CA ASP A 65 16.74 17.53 9.08
C ASP A 65 16.57 17.74 10.59
N VAL A 66 17.40 18.58 11.19
CA VAL A 66 17.36 18.93 12.63
C VAL A 66 16.04 19.61 12.99
N ALA A 67 15.58 20.57 12.17
CA ALA A 67 14.27 21.21 12.37
C ALA A 67 13.09 20.23 12.23
N GLY A 68 13.28 19.15 11.50
CA GLY A 68 12.29 18.07 11.34
C GLY A 68 12.15 17.15 12.56
N ARG A 69 13.07 17.21 13.53
CA ARG A 69 13.09 16.39 14.76
C ARG A 69 12.35 17.10 15.89
N VAL A 70 11.06 17.41 15.68
CA VAL A 70 10.23 18.20 16.61
C VAL A 70 9.92 17.47 17.91
N TYR A 71 9.66 18.23 18.97
CA TYR A 71 9.12 17.68 20.22
C TYR A 71 7.59 17.68 20.17
N MET A 72 6.98 16.54 19.86
CA MET A 72 5.55 16.40 19.58
C MET A 72 4.61 17.04 20.61
N PRO A 73 4.81 16.90 21.94
CA PRO A 73 3.89 17.47 22.91
C PRO A 73 3.69 18.98 22.79
N THR A 74 4.72 19.71 22.35
CA THR A 74 4.66 21.17 22.22
C THR A 74 4.42 21.65 20.80
N GLU A 75 4.85 20.87 19.79
CA GLU A 75 4.88 21.32 18.39
C GLU A 75 3.63 20.91 17.61
N CYS A 76 3.02 19.75 17.89
CA CYS A 76 1.91 19.25 17.08
C CYS A 76 0.88 18.40 17.83
N GLY A 77 1.18 17.93 19.04
CA GLY A 77 0.27 17.10 19.83
C GLY A 77 0.11 15.67 19.34
N PHE A 78 -1.00 15.03 19.75
CA PHE A 78 -1.29 13.61 19.49
C PHE A 78 -2.74 13.41 19.05
N SER A 79 -3.21 14.17 18.06
CA SER A 79 -4.58 14.06 17.59
C SER A 79 -4.78 12.74 16.82
N THR A 80 -5.85 12.02 17.13
CA THR A 80 -6.30 10.84 16.39
C THR A 80 -7.34 11.16 15.31
N THR A 81 -7.67 12.45 15.14
CA THR A 81 -8.73 12.91 14.23
C THR A 81 -8.20 13.60 12.97
N THR A 82 -6.88 13.73 12.82
CA THR A 82 -6.33 14.25 11.57
C THR A 82 -6.62 13.29 10.41
N THR A 83 -6.81 13.81 9.22
CA THR A 83 -7.01 12.96 8.02
C THR A 83 -5.81 12.04 7.80
N ALA A 84 -4.58 12.50 8.04
CA ALA A 84 -3.38 11.67 7.91
C ALA A 84 -3.40 10.50 8.89
N TYR A 85 -3.77 10.72 10.18
CA TYR A 85 -3.88 9.64 11.16
C TYR A 85 -4.90 8.60 10.73
N GLN A 86 -6.11 9.04 10.34
CA GLN A 86 -7.18 8.14 9.90
C GLN A 86 -6.79 7.37 8.63
N LEU A 87 -6.15 8.05 7.68
CA LEU A 87 -5.67 7.42 6.45
C LEU A 87 -4.63 6.33 6.74
N ILE A 88 -3.65 6.62 7.60
CA ILE A 88 -2.63 5.64 8.00
C ILE A 88 -3.30 4.43 8.68
N ALA A 89 -4.24 4.64 9.59
CA ALA A 89 -4.96 3.57 10.27
C ALA A 89 -5.75 2.70 9.27
N THR A 90 -6.52 3.33 8.38
CA THR A 90 -7.36 2.64 7.38
C THR A 90 -6.51 1.84 6.40
N LEU A 91 -5.50 2.46 5.78
CA LEU A 91 -4.67 1.77 4.78
C LEU A 91 -3.72 0.74 5.40
N SER A 92 -3.30 0.93 6.66
CA SER A 92 -2.58 -0.11 7.39
C SER A 92 -3.47 -1.32 7.67
N THR A 93 -4.77 -1.12 7.87
CA THR A 93 -5.74 -2.21 8.00
C THR A 93 -5.92 -2.93 6.66
N LEU A 94 -6.10 -2.21 5.56
CA LEU A 94 -6.14 -2.80 4.22
C LEU A 94 -4.90 -3.65 3.94
N ARG A 95 -3.70 -3.12 4.26
CA ARG A 95 -2.44 -3.83 4.03
C ARG A 95 -2.32 -5.14 4.83
N ARG A 96 -2.92 -5.20 6.01
CA ARG A 96 -2.95 -6.43 6.83
C ARG A 96 -4.02 -7.42 6.39
N SER A 97 -5.09 -6.96 5.76
CA SER A 97 -6.24 -7.80 5.40
C SER A 97 -6.26 -8.24 3.94
N ASN A 98 -5.57 -7.54 3.04
CA ASN A 98 -5.57 -7.85 1.61
C ASN A 98 -4.14 -8.12 1.12
N ASP A 99 -3.88 -9.35 0.74
CA ASP A 99 -2.55 -9.84 0.37
C ASP A 99 -2.03 -9.19 -0.93
N ALA A 100 -2.92 -8.66 -1.78
CA ALA A 100 -2.51 -7.89 -2.95
C ALA A 100 -1.67 -6.67 -2.57
N ILE A 101 -1.99 -5.98 -1.48
CA ILE A 101 -1.19 -4.84 -0.99
C ILE A 101 0.12 -5.31 -0.36
N ALA A 102 0.09 -6.40 0.42
CA ALA A 102 1.27 -6.89 1.14
C ALA A 102 2.30 -7.52 0.17
N TYR A 103 1.86 -8.43 -0.70
CA TYR A 103 2.72 -9.30 -1.48
C TYR A 103 2.57 -9.16 -2.99
N GLY A 104 1.50 -8.49 -3.46
CA GLY A 104 1.12 -8.45 -4.86
C GLY A 104 2.14 -7.80 -5.80
N THR A 105 2.07 -8.19 -7.04
CA THR A 105 2.74 -7.48 -8.14
C THR A 105 2.08 -6.13 -8.39
N THR A 106 2.80 -5.22 -9.04
CA THR A 106 2.27 -3.90 -9.39
C THR A 106 2.18 -3.76 -10.91
N THR A 107 1.00 -3.39 -11.40
CA THR A 107 0.77 -3.06 -12.81
C THR A 107 0.26 -1.63 -12.91
N VAL A 108 0.94 -0.78 -13.68
CA VAL A 108 0.43 0.56 -14.00
C VAL A 108 -0.67 0.41 -15.06
N ARG A 109 -1.88 0.86 -14.74
CA ARG A 109 -3.05 0.80 -15.63
C ARG A 109 -3.25 2.08 -16.43
N TYR A 110 -2.86 3.20 -15.85
CA TYR A 110 -2.87 4.52 -16.50
C TYR A 110 -1.85 5.43 -15.83
N SER A 111 -1.19 6.28 -16.60
CA SER A 111 -0.41 7.38 -16.05
C SER A 111 -0.29 8.53 -17.04
N ASP A 112 -0.35 9.74 -16.52
CA ASP A 112 0.02 10.98 -17.19
C ASP A 112 0.84 11.87 -16.21
N ASP A 113 1.00 13.15 -16.55
CA ASP A 113 1.75 14.09 -15.70
C ASP A 113 1.11 14.33 -14.32
N ASN A 114 -0.17 14.05 -14.15
CA ASN A 114 -0.95 14.42 -12.97
C ASN A 114 -1.55 13.24 -12.24
N VAL A 115 -1.86 12.18 -12.95
CA VAL A 115 -2.60 11.02 -12.45
C VAL A 115 -1.81 9.75 -12.65
N MET A 116 -1.86 8.90 -11.65
CA MET A 116 -1.41 7.50 -11.76
C MET A 116 -2.52 6.58 -11.29
N VAL A 117 -2.82 5.54 -12.09
CA VAL A 117 -3.64 4.41 -11.66
C VAL A 117 -2.79 3.16 -11.72
N PHE A 118 -2.66 2.50 -10.59
CA PHE A 118 -1.95 1.23 -10.51
C PHE A 118 -2.80 0.17 -9.83
N GLU A 119 -2.52 -1.05 -10.18
CA GLU A 119 -3.16 -2.24 -9.63
C GLU A 119 -2.12 -3.08 -8.90
N ARG A 120 -2.50 -3.55 -7.73
CA ARG A 120 -1.80 -4.57 -6.97
C ARG A 120 -2.57 -5.87 -7.10
N GLN A 121 -1.88 -6.97 -7.37
CA GLN A 121 -2.51 -8.28 -7.48
C GLN A 121 -1.67 -9.36 -6.83
N PHE A 122 -2.30 -10.15 -5.97
CA PHE A 122 -1.76 -11.38 -5.41
C PHE A 122 -2.80 -12.48 -5.63
N TYR A 123 -2.52 -13.35 -6.61
CA TYR A 123 -3.48 -14.36 -7.08
C TYR A 123 -4.85 -13.75 -7.37
N ASP A 124 -5.88 -14.10 -6.58
CA ASP A 124 -7.25 -13.61 -6.76
C ASP A 124 -7.54 -12.29 -6.02
N ASP A 125 -6.68 -11.89 -5.09
CA ASP A 125 -6.80 -10.61 -4.41
C ASP A 125 -6.32 -9.47 -5.32
N VAL A 126 -7.13 -8.41 -5.43
CA VAL A 126 -6.84 -7.27 -6.30
C VAL A 126 -7.17 -5.97 -5.61
N VAL A 127 -6.26 -5.00 -5.70
CA VAL A 127 -6.51 -3.61 -5.27
C VAL A 127 -6.09 -2.66 -6.38
N VAL A 128 -7.01 -1.78 -6.78
CA VAL A 128 -6.74 -0.70 -7.72
C VAL A 128 -6.71 0.62 -6.98
N VAL A 129 -5.66 1.40 -7.22
CA VAL A 129 -5.45 2.72 -6.61
C VAL A 129 -5.30 3.76 -7.71
N ALA A 130 -6.15 4.79 -7.69
CA ALA A 130 -6.05 5.95 -8.56
C ALA A 130 -5.71 7.18 -7.72
N VAL A 131 -4.73 7.97 -8.17
CA VAL A 131 -4.22 9.13 -7.44
C VAL A 131 -4.04 10.31 -8.37
N ASN A 132 -4.57 11.47 -7.98
CA ASN A 132 -4.32 12.74 -8.65
C ASN A 132 -3.42 13.62 -7.75
N ARG A 133 -2.21 13.93 -8.23
CA ARG A 133 -1.24 14.75 -7.48
C ARG A 133 -1.51 16.27 -7.59
N GLN A 134 -2.37 16.71 -8.51
CA GLN A 134 -2.73 18.13 -8.61
C GLN A 134 -3.70 18.50 -7.49
N PRO A 135 -3.43 19.51 -6.66
CA PRO A 135 -4.29 19.79 -5.51
C PRO A 135 -5.66 20.38 -5.89
N ASP A 136 -5.74 21.11 -7.02
CA ASP A 136 -6.88 21.95 -7.33
C ASP A 136 -7.55 21.64 -8.68
N SER A 137 -7.01 20.70 -9.46
CA SER A 137 -7.52 20.34 -10.78
C SER A 137 -7.96 18.91 -10.83
N ALA A 138 -9.22 18.68 -11.21
CA ALA A 138 -9.72 17.35 -11.51
C ALA A 138 -9.17 16.84 -12.84
N SER A 139 -9.06 15.52 -12.97
CA SER A 139 -8.64 14.84 -14.19
C SER A 139 -9.64 13.77 -14.59
N VAL A 140 -9.85 13.63 -15.91
CA VAL A 140 -10.68 12.57 -16.47
C VAL A 140 -9.77 11.41 -16.89
N ILE A 141 -10.00 10.25 -16.32
CA ILE A 141 -9.30 9.00 -16.67
C ILE A 141 -10.16 8.24 -17.68
N PRO A 142 -9.59 7.77 -18.81
CA PRO A 142 -10.32 6.93 -19.76
C PRO A 142 -10.70 5.60 -19.13
N ALA A 143 -11.50 4.79 -19.82
CA ALA A 143 -11.73 3.42 -19.39
C ALA A 143 -10.42 2.63 -19.37
N ILE A 144 -10.18 1.89 -18.27
CA ILE A 144 -8.94 1.16 -18.03
C ILE A 144 -9.18 -0.31 -17.79
N GLN A 145 -8.26 -1.16 -18.23
CA GLN A 145 -8.27 -2.58 -17.93
C GLN A 145 -7.96 -2.84 -16.44
N THR A 146 -8.59 -3.86 -15.88
CA THR A 146 -8.38 -4.29 -14.50
C THR A 146 -8.57 -5.80 -14.37
N ASN A 147 -7.97 -6.38 -13.34
CA ASN A 147 -8.23 -7.75 -12.91
C ASN A 147 -9.27 -7.84 -11.78
N LEU A 148 -9.84 -6.70 -11.35
CA LEU A 148 -11.00 -6.73 -10.46
C LEU A 148 -12.14 -7.52 -11.13
N PRO A 149 -12.76 -8.49 -10.45
CA PRO A 149 -13.93 -9.19 -10.95
C PRO A 149 -15.06 -8.25 -11.34
N THR A 150 -15.95 -8.71 -12.21
CA THR A 150 -17.18 -7.96 -12.53
C THR A 150 -18.00 -7.72 -11.26
N GLY A 151 -18.33 -6.45 -10.98
CA GLY A 151 -19.04 -6.08 -9.76
C GLY A 151 -19.05 -4.58 -9.49
N GLN A 152 -19.65 -4.21 -8.36
CA GLN A 152 -19.65 -2.84 -7.84
C GLN A 152 -18.61 -2.73 -6.71
N TYR A 153 -17.84 -1.65 -6.73
CA TYR A 153 -16.77 -1.38 -5.77
C TYR A 153 -16.97 0.01 -5.16
N SER A 154 -17.20 0.04 -3.87
CA SER A 154 -17.14 1.29 -3.11
C SER A 154 -15.67 1.73 -2.96
N ASP A 155 -15.47 3.04 -2.79
CA ASP A 155 -14.15 3.54 -2.39
C ASP A 155 -13.82 3.06 -0.97
N TYR A 156 -12.70 2.39 -0.78
CA TYR A 156 -12.27 1.86 0.52
C TYR A 156 -12.02 2.96 1.56
N LEU A 157 -11.71 4.17 1.10
CA LEU A 157 -11.50 5.35 1.94
C LEU A 157 -12.81 6.09 2.26
N ASP A 158 -13.97 5.55 1.85
CA ASP A 158 -15.31 6.10 2.07
C ASP A 158 -15.41 7.59 1.67
N GLY A 159 -14.78 7.95 0.56
CA GLY A 159 -14.76 9.30 0.02
C GLY A 159 -13.92 10.31 0.80
N SER A 160 -13.20 9.91 1.85
CA SER A 160 -12.40 10.82 2.70
C SER A 160 -11.32 11.56 1.93
N LEU A 161 -10.84 11.02 0.81
CA LEU A 161 -9.94 11.67 -0.14
C LEU A 161 -10.62 11.89 -1.50
N PHE A 162 -11.89 12.26 -1.51
CA PHE A 162 -12.69 12.52 -2.72
C PHE A 162 -12.79 11.32 -3.66
N GLY A 163 -12.57 10.09 -3.17
CA GLY A 163 -12.75 8.86 -3.92
C GLY A 163 -14.22 8.59 -4.21
N THR A 164 -14.47 7.84 -5.28
CA THR A 164 -15.82 7.47 -5.74
C THR A 164 -15.94 5.97 -5.96
N ALA A 165 -17.16 5.45 -5.89
CA ALA A 165 -17.45 4.08 -6.29
C ALA A 165 -17.26 3.88 -7.79
N THR A 166 -17.03 2.63 -8.21
CA THR A 166 -16.97 2.24 -9.62
C THR A 166 -17.72 0.93 -9.86
N THR A 167 -17.99 0.63 -11.13
CA THR A 167 -18.56 -0.67 -11.55
C THR A 167 -17.66 -1.28 -12.60
N VAL A 168 -17.18 -2.49 -12.36
CA VAL A 168 -16.35 -3.24 -13.30
C VAL A 168 -17.23 -4.15 -14.15
N GLN A 169 -17.07 -4.07 -15.47
CA GLN A 169 -17.69 -4.98 -16.43
C GLN A 169 -16.69 -5.37 -17.52
N ASN A 170 -16.65 -6.64 -17.88
CA ASN A 170 -15.74 -7.15 -18.92
C ASN A 170 -14.27 -6.73 -18.68
N ASN A 171 -13.80 -6.80 -17.44
CA ASN A 171 -12.45 -6.41 -17.01
C ASN A 171 -12.11 -4.93 -17.28
N LEU A 172 -13.11 -4.07 -17.32
CA LEU A 172 -12.96 -2.63 -17.51
C LEU A 172 -13.56 -1.85 -16.34
N ILE A 173 -12.79 -0.91 -15.82
CA ILE A 173 -13.30 0.23 -15.07
C ILE A 173 -13.68 1.29 -16.09
N PRO A 174 -14.92 1.79 -16.11
CA PRO A 174 -15.34 2.83 -17.06
C PRO A 174 -14.57 4.13 -16.84
N SER A 175 -14.63 5.05 -17.80
CA SER A 175 -14.08 6.39 -17.61
C SER A 175 -14.66 7.05 -16.36
N PHE A 176 -13.81 7.69 -15.58
CA PHE A 176 -14.19 8.38 -14.35
C PHE A 176 -13.39 9.67 -14.15
N THR A 177 -13.91 10.53 -13.29
CA THR A 177 -13.23 11.77 -12.91
C THR A 177 -12.66 11.63 -11.51
N ILE A 178 -11.39 12.00 -11.32
CA ILE A 178 -10.74 12.09 -10.02
C ILE A 178 -10.48 13.55 -9.68
N SER A 179 -10.96 13.98 -8.52
CA SER A 179 -10.80 15.36 -8.02
C SER A 179 -9.33 15.71 -7.78
N GLY A 180 -9.03 16.99 -7.67
CA GLY A 180 -7.69 17.45 -7.28
C GLY A 180 -7.27 16.95 -5.90
N GLY A 181 -6.11 16.30 -5.81
CA GLY A 181 -5.63 15.62 -4.61
C GLY A 181 -6.45 14.39 -4.23
N GLY A 182 -7.32 13.93 -5.15
CA GLY A 182 -8.19 12.79 -4.94
C GLY A 182 -7.44 11.45 -4.95
N VAL A 183 -7.97 10.49 -4.21
CA VAL A 183 -7.53 9.10 -4.21
C VAL A 183 -8.75 8.20 -4.22
N CYS A 184 -8.79 7.23 -5.12
CA CYS A 184 -9.76 6.13 -5.10
C CYS A 184 -9.01 4.83 -4.79
N VAL A 185 -9.57 4.01 -3.92
CA VAL A 185 -9.06 2.68 -3.61
C VAL A 185 -10.21 1.69 -3.76
N TRP A 186 -10.13 0.82 -4.75
CA TRP A 186 -11.10 -0.25 -4.97
C TRP A 186 -10.41 -1.59 -4.71
N GLN A 187 -11.05 -2.44 -3.92
CA GLN A 187 -10.45 -3.70 -3.52
C GLN A 187 -11.40 -4.88 -3.72
N TYR A 188 -10.83 -5.98 -4.11
CA TYR A 188 -11.42 -7.31 -4.06
C TYR A 188 -10.52 -8.22 -3.23
N GLN A 189 -11.14 -8.99 -2.38
CA GLN A 189 -10.50 -10.05 -1.61
C GLN A 189 -11.30 -11.33 -1.83
N ALA A 190 -10.62 -12.41 -2.20
CA ALA A 190 -11.26 -13.70 -2.34
C ALA A 190 -11.88 -14.14 -1.00
N SER A 191 -13.11 -14.66 -1.06
CA SER A 191 -13.86 -15.02 0.15
C SER A 191 -13.42 -16.36 0.76
N GLU A 192 -12.74 -17.19 -0.02
CA GLU A 192 -12.31 -18.52 0.39
C GLU A 192 -10.78 -18.62 0.33
N ALA A 193 -10.21 -19.29 1.31
CA ALA A 193 -8.79 -19.61 1.31
C ALA A 193 -8.45 -20.49 0.09
N PRO A 194 -7.32 -20.25 -0.57
CA PRO A 194 -6.92 -21.06 -1.72
C PRO A 194 -6.72 -22.52 -1.34
N SER A 195 -7.08 -23.41 -2.26
CA SER A 195 -6.92 -24.87 -2.06
C SER A 195 -5.46 -25.33 -2.04
N THR A 196 -4.54 -24.47 -2.48
CA THR A 196 -3.09 -24.71 -2.48
C THR A 196 -2.38 -23.51 -1.83
N PRO A 197 -1.32 -23.73 -1.03
CA PRO A 197 -0.55 -22.66 -0.44
C PRO A 197 -0.05 -21.65 -1.49
N GLN A 198 -0.24 -20.38 -1.21
CA GLN A 198 0.20 -19.26 -2.03
C GLN A 198 1.31 -18.52 -1.27
N ILE A 199 2.54 -18.59 -1.77
CA ILE A 199 3.69 -17.96 -1.12
C ILE A 199 3.77 -16.50 -1.56
N GLY A 200 3.70 -15.60 -0.59
CA GLY A 200 3.85 -14.16 -0.79
C GLY A 200 5.28 -13.69 -0.54
N ASP A 201 5.90 -14.16 0.54
CA ASP A 201 7.27 -13.78 0.89
C ASP A 201 7.97 -14.86 1.71
N VAL A 202 9.31 -14.86 1.67
CA VAL A 202 10.17 -15.77 2.43
C VAL A 202 11.27 -14.96 3.13
N ILE A 203 11.29 -14.99 4.46
CA ILE A 203 12.27 -14.30 5.31
C ILE A 203 12.92 -15.31 6.27
N SER A 204 14.18 -15.54 6.25
CA SER A 204 15.28 -15.04 5.40
C SER A 204 15.39 -15.81 4.10
N THR A 205 15.83 -15.13 3.02
CA THR A 205 16.07 -15.78 1.72
C THR A 205 17.40 -16.54 1.66
N THR A 206 18.27 -16.35 2.65
CA THR A 206 19.55 -17.05 2.79
C THR A 206 19.71 -17.55 4.24
N GLY A 207 20.33 -18.71 4.40
CA GLY A 207 20.51 -19.30 5.72
C GLY A 207 21.46 -20.48 5.70
N ARG A 208 21.73 -21.02 6.90
CA ARG A 208 22.49 -22.25 7.14
C ARG A 208 21.55 -23.32 7.71
N PRO A 209 21.92 -24.60 7.63
CA PRO A 209 21.18 -25.65 8.33
C PRO A 209 20.98 -25.29 9.82
N GLY A 210 19.73 -25.40 10.29
CA GLY A 210 19.33 -25.02 11.66
C GLY A 210 18.80 -23.59 11.81
N ASN A 211 18.86 -22.73 10.77
CA ASN A 211 18.21 -21.44 10.81
C ASN A 211 16.69 -21.58 10.66
N THR A 212 15.95 -20.68 11.30
CA THR A 212 14.51 -20.53 11.11
C THR A 212 14.24 -19.62 9.92
N VAL A 213 13.28 -20.00 9.07
CA VAL A 213 12.78 -19.23 7.94
C VAL A 213 11.30 -19.01 8.14
N HIS A 214 10.85 -17.79 7.89
CA HIS A 214 9.43 -17.44 7.92
C HIS A 214 8.89 -17.40 6.50
N ILE A 215 7.80 -18.11 6.25
CA ILE A 215 7.09 -18.09 4.96
C ILE A 215 5.74 -17.42 5.20
N TYR A 216 5.47 -16.38 4.44
CA TYR A 216 4.22 -15.60 4.48
C TYR A 216 3.41 -15.83 3.21
N GLY A 217 2.11 -15.77 3.33
CA GLY A 217 1.18 -15.96 2.22
C GLY A 217 -0.16 -16.49 2.70
N ASP A 218 -0.91 -17.12 1.82
CA ASP A 218 -2.25 -17.61 2.10
C ASP A 218 -2.37 -19.14 1.88
N GLY A 219 -3.44 -19.73 2.42
CA GLY A 219 -3.75 -21.16 2.25
C GLY A 219 -2.88 -22.11 3.06
N PHE A 220 -2.18 -21.64 4.08
CA PHE A 220 -1.38 -22.48 4.98
C PHE A 220 -2.24 -23.15 6.05
N SER A 221 -3.11 -24.07 5.63
CA SER A 221 -3.99 -24.83 6.52
C SER A 221 -3.72 -26.33 6.48
N GLY A 222 -4.06 -27.04 7.56
CA GLY A 222 -3.87 -28.49 7.64
C GLY A 222 -2.41 -28.93 7.77
N ASN A 223 -2.07 -30.10 7.20
CA ASN A 223 -0.72 -30.64 7.25
C ASN A 223 0.15 -30.02 6.14
N ILE A 224 0.97 -29.05 6.50
CA ILE A 224 1.89 -28.39 5.58
C ILE A 224 3.25 -29.13 5.61
N SER A 225 3.77 -29.40 4.41
CA SER A 225 5.14 -29.89 4.22
C SER A 225 5.94 -28.83 3.46
N VAL A 226 7.13 -28.50 3.95
CA VAL A 226 8.02 -27.52 3.33
C VAL A 226 9.29 -28.20 2.85
N TYR A 227 9.73 -27.87 1.64
CA TYR A 227 10.95 -28.39 1.05
C TYR A 227 11.80 -27.23 0.51
N PHE A 228 13.11 -27.30 0.74
CA PHE A 228 14.11 -26.49 0.04
C PHE A 228 14.78 -27.37 -1.02
N GLY A 229 14.33 -27.24 -2.26
CA GLY A 229 14.65 -28.21 -3.31
C GLY A 229 14.07 -29.59 -2.97
N THR A 230 14.94 -30.58 -2.77
CA THR A 230 14.56 -31.95 -2.39
C THR A 230 14.65 -32.21 -0.87
N THR A 231 15.12 -31.25 -0.09
CA THR A 231 15.35 -31.42 1.36
C THR A 231 14.14 -30.95 2.15
N ALA A 232 13.55 -31.85 2.92
CA ALA A 232 12.43 -31.53 3.80
C ALA A 232 12.89 -30.62 4.96
N ALA A 233 12.08 -29.63 5.29
CA ALA A 233 12.26 -28.76 6.45
C ALA A 233 11.31 -29.17 7.57
N THR A 234 11.70 -28.91 8.82
CA THR A 234 10.81 -29.08 9.97
C THR A 234 9.90 -27.86 10.09
N VAL A 235 8.60 -28.06 9.97
CA VAL A 235 7.61 -27.01 10.25
C VAL A 235 7.47 -26.87 11.76
N GLN A 236 7.85 -25.72 12.32
CA GLN A 236 7.76 -25.43 13.75
C GLN A 236 6.38 -24.98 14.19
N SER A 237 5.75 -24.13 13.39
CA SER A 237 4.38 -23.64 13.63
C SER A 237 3.76 -23.15 12.33
N THR A 238 2.44 -23.24 12.26
CA THR A 238 1.62 -22.59 11.23
C THR A 238 0.59 -21.74 11.94
N THR A 239 0.39 -20.53 11.43
CA THR A 239 -0.75 -19.68 11.82
C THR A 239 -1.61 -19.45 10.60
N ALA A 240 -2.91 -19.65 10.70
CA ALA A 240 -3.81 -19.21 9.65
C ALA A 240 -3.77 -17.68 9.62
N ASN A 241 -3.22 -17.11 8.55
CA ASN A 241 -3.34 -15.70 8.28
C ASN A 241 -4.64 -15.51 7.50
N LYS A 242 -5.65 -15.20 8.19
CA LYS A 242 -6.83 -14.35 7.97
C LYS A 242 -7.78 -14.54 9.10
#